data_98a2f05218bc856b66138dc6fec1cb9f
#
_entry.id   98a2f05218bc856b66138dc6fec1cb9f
#
_cell.length_a   1.000
_cell.length_b   1.000
_cell.length_c   1.000
_cell.angle_alpha   90.00
_cell.angle_beta   90.00
_cell.angle_gamma   90.00
#
_symmetry.space_group_name_H-M   'P 1'
#
loop_
_entity.id
_entity.type
_entity.pdbx_description
1 polymer ?
#
loop_
_entity_poly.entity_id
_entity_poly.type
_entity_poly.pdbx_seq_one_letter_code
_entity_poly.pdbx_strand_id
1 'polypeptide(L)'
;MIKKVIVTNYLGESIELELGAPEKSGLFIRNIDGLGPGKASINTTDIASDDGSIFNSARSEQRNIVLTLGFIQADGVTNSIETARQLTYKYFPKKKPLQFYILTDNRELSTFGYTESNEPTIFSQDETTQISIICPDPMFYSAGENGTHITVFNGVDFKFEFPFENNTVGQNVNIIPGIARDDQIIVNELPSSGNPGKFYFVPVAGEYCKFTEYVWLSIANAWKELGVHIYYLPTIEMGSIENLKERTIWYDGDTETGIIIKIHAIASAEHITIYNTGTREKMILDTDKLSTLTGSGIVAGDEITISTIKGDKYIKLLREGKEYNILNIMDKNADWFQLAKGDNIFTYVATYGAANLQFRILNKVAFEGV
;
A
#
# COMPACT_ATOMS: atom_id res chain seq x y z
N MET A 1 8.66 -18.36 -10.20
CA MET A 1 9.48 -19.02 -9.15
C MET A 1 9.60 -18.09 -7.96
N ILE A 2 9.64 -18.60 -6.72
CA ILE A 2 9.86 -17.77 -5.53
C ILE A 2 11.31 -17.29 -5.55
N LYS A 3 11.53 -15.99 -5.38
CA LYS A 3 12.86 -15.37 -5.32
C LYS A 3 13.31 -15.09 -3.89
N LYS A 4 12.39 -14.57 -3.11
CA LYS A 4 12.67 -14.06 -1.78
C LYS A 4 11.45 -14.20 -0.87
N VAL A 5 11.70 -14.48 0.40
CA VAL A 5 10.72 -14.39 1.47
C VAL A 5 11.21 -13.36 2.47
N ILE A 6 10.35 -12.43 2.87
CA ILE A 6 10.65 -11.45 3.91
C ILE A 6 9.71 -11.70 5.07
N VAL A 7 10.28 -11.78 6.27
CA VAL A 7 9.51 -11.95 7.49
C VAL A 7 9.73 -10.73 8.39
N THR A 8 8.66 -10.06 8.74
CA THR A 8 8.68 -8.91 9.65
C THR A 8 8.03 -9.31 10.96
N ASN A 9 8.76 -9.19 12.05
CA ASN A 9 8.28 -9.52 13.38
C ASN A 9 7.39 -8.41 13.97
N TYR A 10 6.82 -8.65 15.15
CA TYR A 10 5.94 -7.72 15.86
C TYR A 10 6.59 -6.40 16.29
N LEU A 11 7.92 -6.29 16.23
CA LEU A 11 8.68 -5.07 16.51
C LEU A 11 8.96 -4.25 15.25
N GLY A 12 8.52 -4.74 14.07
CA GLY A 12 8.81 -4.11 12.78
C GLY A 12 10.20 -4.43 12.23
N GLU A 13 10.95 -5.34 12.86
CA GLU A 13 12.23 -5.79 12.33
C GLU A 13 12.03 -6.87 11.27
N SER A 14 12.73 -6.76 10.15
CA SER A 14 12.58 -7.67 9.02
C SER A 14 13.84 -8.51 8.79
N ILE A 15 13.65 -9.74 8.34
CA ILE A 15 14.70 -10.59 7.80
C ILE A 15 14.34 -10.99 6.38
N GLU A 16 15.31 -10.92 5.49
CA GLU A 16 15.17 -11.33 4.09
C GLU A 16 15.82 -12.69 3.88
N LEU A 17 15.04 -13.64 3.41
CA LEU A 17 15.45 -14.99 3.04
C LEU A 17 15.47 -15.08 1.52
N GLU A 18 16.62 -14.76 0.93
CA GLU A 18 16.82 -14.78 -0.52
C GLU A 18 17.28 -16.17 -0.95
N LEU A 19 16.53 -16.81 -1.87
CA LEU A 19 16.83 -18.19 -2.27
C LEU A 19 18.17 -18.32 -2.99
N GLY A 20 18.60 -17.28 -3.71
CA GLY A 20 19.85 -17.24 -4.47
C GLY A 20 21.06 -16.73 -3.69
N ALA A 21 20.88 -16.20 -2.47
CA ALA A 21 21.96 -15.58 -1.67
C ALA A 21 21.74 -15.79 -0.16
N PRO A 22 21.74 -17.06 0.31
CA PRO A 22 21.48 -17.39 1.71
C PRO A 22 22.53 -16.83 2.68
N GLU A 23 23.73 -16.55 2.21
CA GLU A 23 24.81 -15.93 2.98
C GLU A 23 24.46 -14.53 3.50
N LYS A 24 23.51 -13.83 2.90
CA LYS A 24 23.06 -12.51 3.36
C LYS A 24 22.36 -12.57 4.73
N SER A 25 21.67 -13.65 5.02
CA SER A 25 20.91 -13.82 6.27
C SER A 25 21.52 -14.88 7.21
N GLY A 26 22.37 -15.77 6.71
CA GLY A 26 22.83 -16.95 7.43
C GLY A 26 21.78 -18.07 7.53
N LEU A 27 20.62 -17.89 6.86
CA LEU A 27 19.51 -18.83 6.82
C LEU A 27 19.18 -19.18 5.37
N PHE A 28 18.96 -20.46 5.09
CA PHE A 28 18.47 -20.86 3.77
C PHE A 28 17.18 -21.65 3.88
N ILE A 29 16.29 -21.41 2.92
CA ILE A 29 15.02 -22.09 2.85
C ILE A 29 15.23 -23.46 2.22
N ARG A 30 14.92 -24.53 2.96
CA ARG A 30 14.88 -25.91 2.44
C ARG A 30 13.53 -26.26 1.84
N ASN A 31 12.47 -25.85 2.53
CA ASN A 31 11.10 -26.10 2.07
C ASN A 31 10.15 -25.08 2.65
N ILE A 32 9.07 -24.82 1.92
CA ILE A 32 7.91 -24.05 2.39
C ILE A 32 6.65 -24.82 1.95
N ASP A 33 5.91 -25.30 2.92
CA ASP A 33 4.60 -25.91 2.71
C ASP A 33 3.48 -24.90 3.02
N GLY A 34 2.30 -25.13 2.50
CA GLY A 34 1.12 -24.30 2.75
C GLY A 34 0.99 -23.06 1.86
N LEU A 35 1.73 -23.00 0.75
CA LEU A 35 1.65 -21.88 -0.22
C LEU A 35 0.59 -22.06 -1.29
N GLY A 36 0.07 -23.26 -1.48
CA GLY A 36 -1.04 -23.54 -2.40
C GLY A 36 -2.40 -23.12 -1.82
N PRO A 37 -3.49 -23.36 -2.55
CA PRO A 37 -4.84 -23.12 -2.05
C PRO A 37 -5.10 -23.77 -0.70
N GLY A 38 -5.75 -23.05 0.20
CA GLY A 38 -6.06 -23.50 1.55
C GLY A 38 -7.06 -24.68 1.54
N LYS A 39 -7.14 -25.41 2.66
CA LYS A 39 -8.15 -26.44 2.85
C LYS A 39 -9.52 -25.82 3.05
N ALA A 40 -10.55 -26.48 2.50
CA ALA A 40 -11.94 -26.16 2.77
C ALA A 40 -12.57 -27.23 3.68
N SER A 41 -13.32 -26.80 4.66
CA SER A 41 -14.22 -27.65 5.46
C SER A 41 -15.56 -27.69 4.74
N ILE A 42 -15.96 -28.88 4.32
CA ILE A 42 -17.19 -29.13 3.59
C ILE A 42 -18.19 -29.83 4.52
N ASN A 43 -19.34 -29.22 4.75
CA ASN A 43 -20.43 -29.78 5.53
C ASN A 43 -21.42 -30.48 4.62
N THR A 44 -21.65 -31.73 4.88
CA THR A 44 -22.62 -32.55 4.15
C THR A 44 -23.59 -33.22 5.12
N THR A 45 -24.78 -33.60 4.63
CA THR A 45 -25.75 -34.41 5.35
C THR A 45 -25.99 -35.69 4.57
N ASP A 46 -25.83 -36.84 5.23
CA ASP A 46 -26.09 -38.15 4.62
C ASP A 46 -27.59 -38.35 4.39
N ILE A 47 -27.95 -38.98 3.29
CA ILE A 47 -29.33 -39.33 2.95
C ILE A 47 -29.56 -40.77 3.40
N ALA A 48 -30.53 -40.99 4.27
CA ALA A 48 -30.77 -42.29 4.91
C ALA A 48 -31.17 -43.42 3.95
N SER A 49 -31.62 -43.10 2.75
CA SER A 49 -32.17 -44.08 1.75
C SER A 49 -31.41 -44.09 0.41
N ASP A 50 -30.40 -43.23 0.21
CA ASP A 50 -29.66 -43.14 -1.03
C ASP A 50 -28.16 -43.07 -0.77
N ASP A 51 -27.37 -43.47 -1.77
CA ASP A 51 -25.91 -43.32 -1.73
C ASP A 51 -25.52 -41.84 -1.87
N GLY A 52 -24.53 -41.45 -1.07
CA GLY A 52 -23.96 -40.09 -1.10
C GLY A 52 -24.51 -39.14 -0.02
N SER A 53 -24.22 -37.87 -0.16
CA SER A 53 -24.61 -36.84 0.80
C SER A 53 -24.99 -35.53 0.12
N ILE A 54 -25.82 -34.74 0.76
CA ILE A 54 -26.22 -33.40 0.31
C ILE A 54 -25.19 -32.38 0.81
N PHE A 55 -24.69 -31.51 -0.10
CA PHE A 55 -23.86 -30.38 0.26
C PHE A 55 -24.68 -29.31 1.00
N ASN A 56 -24.24 -28.91 2.19
CA ASN A 56 -24.89 -27.85 2.97
C ASN A 56 -24.11 -26.53 2.90
N SER A 57 -22.80 -26.58 3.14
CA SER A 57 -21.96 -25.38 3.17
C SER A 57 -20.47 -25.74 3.05
N ALA A 58 -19.67 -24.79 2.63
CA ALA A 58 -18.22 -24.88 2.71
C ALA A 58 -17.62 -23.61 3.27
N ARG A 59 -16.48 -23.72 3.94
CA ARG A 59 -15.69 -22.58 4.42
C ARG A 59 -14.20 -22.87 4.28
N SER A 60 -13.40 -21.86 3.98
CA SER A 60 -11.95 -21.98 4.05
C SER A 60 -11.49 -22.09 5.50
N GLU A 61 -10.57 -22.99 5.77
CA GLU A 61 -9.92 -23.14 7.07
C GLU A 61 -8.76 -22.16 7.20
N GLN A 62 -8.27 -21.94 8.42
CA GLN A 62 -7.02 -21.22 8.64
C GLN A 62 -5.87 -21.91 7.89
N ARG A 63 -4.93 -21.12 7.41
CA ARG A 63 -3.74 -21.63 6.72
C ARG A 63 -2.64 -21.94 7.74
N ASN A 64 -1.93 -23.02 7.50
CA ASN A 64 -0.66 -23.29 8.17
C ASN A 64 0.47 -23.21 7.13
N ILE A 65 1.41 -22.29 7.32
CA ILE A 65 2.64 -22.22 6.55
C ILE A 65 3.73 -22.90 7.38
N VAL A 66 4.36 -23.93 6.84
CA VAL A 66 5.46 -24.63 7.46
C VAL A 66 6.74 -24.32 6.72
N LEU A 67 7.63 -23.57 7.38
CA LEU A 67 8.90 -23.14 6.84
C LEU A 67 10.02 -23.98 7.44
N THR A 68 10.77 -24.70 6.59
CA THR A 68 11.96 -25.44 6.99
C THR A 68 13.20 -24.66 6.59
N LEU A 69 13.96 -24.20 7.58
CA LEU A 69 15.20 -23.45 7.41
C LEU A 69 16.40 -24.27 7.77
N GLY A 70 17.48 -24.15 7.01
CA GLY A 70 18.81 -24.61 7.37
C GLY A 70 19.69 -23.41 7.77
N PHE A 71 20.78 -23.70 8.43
CA PHE A 71 21.72 -22.70 8.95
C PHE A 71 23.04 -22.75 8.18
N ILE A 72 23.61 -21.60 7.92
CA ILE A 72 24.96 -21.48 7.36
C ILE A 72 25.76 -20.45 8.15
N GLN A 73 27.06 -20.63 8.20
CA GLN A 73 27.97 -19.59 8.63
C GLN A 73 28.11 -18.56 7.51
N ALA A 74 27.89 -17.30 7.83
CA ALA A 74 28.01 -16.19 6.90
C ALA A 74 28.89 -15.09 7.55
N ASP A 75 30.03 -14.81 6.96
CA ASP A 75 30.97 -13.83 7.49
C ASP A 75 30.35 -12.45 7.67
N GLY A 76 30.46 -11.89 8.86
CA GLY A 76 29.87 -10.60 9.21
C GLY A 76 28.38 -10.60 9.54
N VAL A 77 27.67 -11.72 9.33
CA VAL A 77 26.24 -11.88 9.62
C VAL A 77 26.00 -12.90 10.72
N THR A 78 26.48 -14.13 10.53
CA THR A 78 26.36 -15.23 11.48
C THR A 78 27.71 -15.92 11.70
N ASN A 79 28.33 -15.68 12.85
CA ASN A 79 29.65 -16.23 13.16
C ASN A 79 29.60 -17.71 13.56
N SER A 80 28.40 -18.24 13.85
CA SER A 80 28.19 -19.62 14.22
C SER A 80 26.77 -20.08 13.88
N ILE A 81 26.61 -21.40 13.78
CA ILE A 81 25.28 -22.02 13.60
C ILE A 81 24.33 -21.65 14.77
N GLU A 82 24.85 -21.52 15.98
CA GLU A 82 24.08 -21.10 17.14
C GLU A 82 23.53 -19.66 16.93
N THR A 83 24.34 -18.74 16.43
CA THR A 83 23.91 -17.38 16.13
C THR A 83 22.83 -17.38 15.07
N ALA A 84 22.99 -18.18 13.99
CA ALA A 84 21.97 -18.33 12.96
C ALA A 84 20.64 -18.87 13.52
N ARG A 85 20.72 -19.86 14.43
CA ARG A 85 19.55 -20.39 15.12
C ARG A 85 18.87 -19.34 16.01
N GLN A 86 19.62 -18.50 16.72
CA GLN A 86 19.08 -17.40 17.53
C GLN A 86 18.32 -16.37 16.69
N LEU A 87 18.71 -16.12 15.44
CA LEU A 87 17.95 -15.26 14.52
C LEU A 87 16.52 -15.78 14.31
N THR A 88 16.35 -17.11 14.23
CA THR A 88 14.99 -17.67 14.08
C THR A 88 14.11 -17.37 15.30
N TYR A 89 14.67 -17.35 16.50
CA TYR A 89 13.91 -17.01 17.71
C TYR A 89 13.54 -15.52 17.75
N LYS A 90 14.40 -14.66 17.20
CA LYS A 90 14.16 -13.22 17.09
C LYS A 90 13.05 -12.90 16.09
N TYR A 91 13.13 -13.48 14.89
CA TYR A 91 12.20 -13.13 13.80
C TYR A 91 10.92 -13.96 13.80
N PHE A 92 10.92 -15.13 14.44
CA PHE A 92 9.74 -16.01 14.59
C PHE A 92 9.36 -16.25 16.07
N PRO A 93 9.10 -15.18 16.83
CA PRO A 93 8.76 -15.33 18.25
C PRO A 93 7.41 -15.99 18.42
N LYS A 94 7.32 -17.00 19.30
CA LYS A 94 6.07 -17.73 19.59
C LYS A 94 4.97 -16.80 20.09
N LYS A 95 3.73 -17.05 19.64
CA LYS A 95 2.51 -16.32 20.04
C LYS A 95 2.49 -14.84 19.68
N LYS A 96 3.41 -14.37 18.89
CA LYS A 96 3.45 -12.98 18.42
C LYS A 96 3.07 -12.90 16.95
N PRO A 97 2.43 -11.81 16.52
CA PRO A 97 2.13 -11.59 15.14
C PRO A 97 3.40 -11.41 14.31
N LEU A 98 3.36 -11.89 13.09
CA LEU A 98 4.36 -11.64 12.07
C LEU A 98 3.69 -11.40 10.73
N GLN A 99 4.35 -10.67 9.88
CA GLN A 99 3.96 -10.48 8.50
C GLN A 99 4.93 -11.21 7.59
N PHE A 100 4.37 -11.95 6.65
CA PHE A 100 5.10 -12.80 5.74
C PHE A 100 4.91 -12.27 4.33
N TYR A 101 6.00 -11.92 3.65
CA TYR A 101 5.99 -11.45 2.26
C TYR A 101 6.69 -12.48 1.38
N ILE A 102 6.11 -12.77 0.25
CA ILE A 102 6.63 -13.70 -0.74
C ILE A 102 6.76 -12.98 -2.07
N LEU A 103 7.99 -12.90 -2.56
CA LEU A 103 8.29 -12.33 -3.86
C LEU A 103 8.53 -13.45 -4.85
N THR A 104 7.73 -13.45 -5.92
CA THR A 104 7.87 -14.36 -7.07
C THR A 104 8.39 -13.59 -8.29
N ASP A 105 8.46 -14.26 -9.43
CA ASP A 105 8.81 -13.59 -10.70
C ASP A 105 7.82 -12.49 -11.09
N ASN A 106 6.53 -12.68 -10.76
CA ASN A 106 5.44 -11.84 -11.28
C ASN A 106 4.57 -11.20 -10.21
N ARG A 107 4.72 -11.60 -8.93
CA ARG A 107 3.83 -11.17 -7.86
C ARG A 107 4.60 -10.88 -6.58
N GLU A 108 4.13 -9.90 -5.86
CA GLU A 108 4.49 -9.65 -4.47
C GLU A 108 3.25 -9.90 -3.62
N LEU A 109 3.34 -10.84 -2.72
CA LEU A 109 2.23 -11.31 -1.91
C LEU A 109 2.56 -11.18 -0.43
N SER A 110 1.55 -10.93 0.38
CA SER A 110 1.69 -10.90 1.82
C SER A 110 0.58 -11.66 2.52
N THR A 111 0.91 -12.24 3.67
CA THR A 111 -0.07 -12.79 4.61
C THR A 111 0.37 -12.50 6.03
N PHE A 112 -0.55 -12.61 6.96
CA PHE A 112 -0.33 -12.34 8.37
C PHE A 112 -0.57 -13.60 9.18
N GLY A 113 0.32 -13.90 10.13
CA GLY A 113 0.20 -15.10 10.94
C GLY A 113 0.84 -15.00 12.31
N TYR A 114 0.80 -16.11 13.03
CA TYR A 114 1.37 -16.26 14.36
C TYR A 114 2.25 -17.50 14.40
N THR A 115 3.45 -17.37 14.91
CA THR A 115 4.32 -18.54 15.10
C THR A 115 3.72 -19.47 16.14
N GLU A 116 3.39 -20.69 15.74
CA GLU A 116 2.91 -21.75 16.60
C GLU A 116 4.08 -22.49 17.25
N SER A 117 5.02 -22.96 16.43
CA SER A 117 6.21 -23.69 16.87
C SER A 117 7.46 -23.23 16.10
N ASN A 118 8.62 -23.46 16.73
CA ASN A 118 9.93 -23.33 16.13
C ASN A 118 10.79 -24.47 16.72
N GLU A 119 11.03 -25.51 15.94
CA GLU A 119 11.57 -26.80 16.40
C GLU A 119 12.93 -27.07 15.73
N PRO A 120 14.05 -26.66 16.35
CA PRO A 120 15.38 -26.91 15.82
C PRO A 120 15.84 -28.33 16.08
N THR A 121 16.52 -28.93 15.09
CA THR A 121 17.17 -30.25 15.20
C THR A 121 18.64 -30.10 15.66
N ILE A 122 18.86 -29.87 16.94
CA ILE A 122 20.16 -29.45 17.50
C ILE A 122 21.25 -30.53 17.41
N PHE A 123 20.86 -31.80 17.37
CA PHE A 123 21.81 -32.95 17.38
C PHE A 123 22.00 -33.57 16.00
N SER A 124 21.59 -32.90 14.92
CA SER A 124 21.77 -33.36 13.56
C SER A 124 23.08 -32.84 12.96
N GLN A 125 23.72 -33.62 12.07
CA GLN A 125 24.86 -33.14 11.30
C GLN A 125 24.50 -31.90 10.47
N ASP A 126 23.28 -31.89 9.94
CA ASP A 126 22.69 -30.74 9.21
C ASP A 126 21.61 -30.13 10.08
N GLU A 127 21.99 -29.18 10.93
CA GLU A 127 21.01 -28.49 11.76
C GLU A 127 19.98 -27.72 10.89
N THR A 128 18.72 -27.94 11.22
CA THR A 128 17.58 -27.26 10.60
C THR A 128 16.60 -26.83 11.68
N THR A 129 15.68 -25.95 11.32
CA THR A 129 14.50 -25.69 12.13
C THR A 129 13.25 -25.75 11.29
N GLN A 130 12.19 -26.32 11.86
CA GLN A 130 10.86 -26.30 11.30
C GLN A 130 10.01 -25.28 12.08
N ILE A 131 9.46 -24.33 11.35
CA ILE A 131 8.67 -23.23 11.92
C ILE A 131 7.26 -23.35 11.38
N SER A 132 6.28 -23.53 12.26
CA SER A 132 4.85 -23.55 11.95
C SER A 132 4.25 -22.18 12.22
N ILE A 133 3.57 -21.62 11.20
CA ILE A 133 2.95 -20.30 11.21
C ILE A 133 1.47 -20.45 10.87
N ILE A 134 0.61 -20.17 11.86
CA ILE A 134 -0.84 -20.18 11.66
C ILE A 134 -1.30 -18.82 11.18
N CYS A 135 -1.89 -18.80 10.01
CA CYS A 135 -2.53 -17.63 9.41
C CYS A 135 -4.05 -17.75 9.58
N PRO A 136 -4.67 -16.98 10.48
CA PRO A 136 -6.13 -17.03 10.69
C PRO A 136 -6.92 -16.66 9.43
N ASP A 137 -6.41 -15.73 8.66
CA ASP A 137 -6.88 -15.45 7.31
C ASP A 137 -6.07 -16.31 6.32
N PRO A 138 -6.74 -17.23 5.60
CA PRO A 138 -6.04 -18.15 4.70
C PRO A 138 -5.57 -17.52 3.39
N MET A 139 -5.91 -16.26 3.11
CA MET A 139 -5.61 -15.60 1.84
C MET A 139 -4.21 -14.98 1.84
N PHE A 140 -3.66 -14.88 0.63
CA PHE A 140 -2.55 -13.99 0.33
C PHE A 140 -3.08 -12.74 -0.31
N TYR A 141 -2.49 -11.59 0.03
CA TYR A 141 -2.88 -10.29 -0.51
C TYR A 141 -1.74 -9.70 -1.32
N SER A 142 -2.10 -9.01 -2.40
CA SER A 142 -1.14 -8.21 -3.16
C SER A 142 -0.37 -7.27 -2.23
N ALA A 143 0.95 -7.16 -2.44
CA ALA A 143 1.87 -6.40 -1.62
C ALA A 143 2.83 -5.57 -2.49
N GLY A 144 3.79 -4.86 -1.87
CA GLY A 144 4.73 -3.99 -2.56
C GLY A 144 4.12 -2.63 -2.93
N GLU A 145 4.85 -1.86 -3.73
CA GLU A 145 4.44 -0.50 -4.12
C GLU A 145 3.10 -0.47 -4.86
N ASN A 146 2.80 -1.48 -5.67
CA ASN A 146 1.56 -1.61 -6.42
C ASN A 146 0.56 -2.58 -5.78
N GLY A 147 0.80 -3.00 -4.54
CA GLY A 147 -0.03 -4.00 -3.87
C GLY A 147 -1.41 -3.50 -3.43
N THR A 148 -1.60 -2.20 -3.33
CA THR A 148 -2.90 -1.57 -3.04
C THR A 148 -3.34 -0.78 -4.27
N HIS A 149 -4.46 -1.18 -4.84
CA HIS A 149 -5.09 -0.45 -5.93
C HIS A 149 -5.91 0.71 -5.37
N ILE A 150 -5.77 1.89 -5.97
CA ILE A 150 -6.48 3.10 -5.58
C ILE A 150 -7.34 3.56 -6.76
N THR A 151 -8.64 3.67 -6.54
CA THR A 151 -9.60 4.19 -7.52
C THR A 151 -10.26 5.44 -6.98
N VAL A 152 -10.19 6.53 -7.74
CA VAL A 152 -10.77 7.82 -7.36
C VAL A 152 -11.96 8.13 -8.27
N PHE A 153 -13.05 8.64 -7.70
CA PHE A 153 -14.18 9.17 -8.45
C PHE A 153 -14.79 10.39 -7.75
N ASN A 154 -15.29 11.31 -8.55
CA ASN A 154 -15.73 12.64 -8.13
C ASN A 154 -14.72 13.31 -7.20
N GLY A 155 -13.45 13.34 -7.60
CA GLY A 155 -12.39 13.87 -6.78
C GLY A 155 -11.19 14.32 -7.58
N VAL A 156 -10.24 14.89 -6.87
CA VAL A 156 -8.93 15.20 -7.40
C VAL A 156 -8.04 14.00 -7.15
N ASP A 157 -7.52 13.40 -8.21
CA ASP A 157 -6.43 12.42 -8.07
C ASP A 157 -5.15 13.19 -7.75
N PHE A 158 -4.86 13.29 -6.46
CA PHE A 158 -3.62 13.90 -6.01
C PHE A 158 -2.49 12.90 -6.27
N LYS A 159 -1.68 13.17 -7.27
CA LYS A 159 -0.42 12.44 -7.48
C LYS A 159 0.60 12.73 -6.39
N PHE A 160 0.28 13.69 -5.50
CA PHE A 160 1.06 14.05 -4.31
C PHE A 160 0.15 14.26 -3.11
N GLU A 161 0.44 13.59 -2.00
CA GLU A 161 -0.12 13.94 -0.69
C GLU A 161 0.75 15.02 -0.06
N PHE A 162 0.13 16.14 0.33
CA PHE A 162 0.78 17.15 1.19
C PHE A 162 0.87 16.60 2.62
N PRO A 163 1.97 16.85 3.36
CA PRO A 163 2.53 18.18 3.48
C PRO A 163 3.91 18.30 2.84
N PHE A 164 4.12 19.16 1.85
CA PHE A 164 5.42 19.77 1.78
C PHE A 164 5.38 21.11 2.46
N GLU A 165 6.39 21.32 3.30
CA GLU A 165 6.76 22.65 3.70
C GLU A 165 7.07 23.44 2.44
N ASN A 166 6.41 24.57 2.29
CA ASN A 166 6.58 25.49 1.19
C ASN A 166 7.96 26.15 1.33
N ASN A 167 9.01 25.42 1.03
CA ASN A 167 10.33 25.98 0.90
C ASN A 167 10.32 26.85 -0.35
N THR A 168 10.62 28.10 -0.17
CA THR A 168 10.72 29.18 -1.13
C THR A 168 11.03 28.67 -2.55
N VAL A 169 10.08 28.88 -3.45
CA VAL A 169 10.22 28.63 -4.87
C VAL A 169 11.57 29.21 -5.32
N GLY A 170 12.48 28.39 -5.77
CA GLY A 170 13.72 28.82 -6.40
C GLY A 170 15.04 28.22 -5.90
N GLN A 171 15.08 27.56 -4.74
CA GLN A 171 16.39 27.13 -4.20
C GLN A 171 16.70 25.62 -4.32
N ASN A 172 15.80 24.79 -4.82
CA ASN A 172 15.97 23.33 -4.74
C ASN A 172 15.80 22.52 -6.03
N VAL A 173 15.79 23.14 -7.20
CA VAL A 173 15.66 22.42 -8.46
C VAL A 173 17.05 22.18 -9.07
N ASN A 174 17.41 20.92 -9.28
CA ASN A 174 18.56 20.59 -10.15
C ASN A 174 18.13 20.86 -11.60
N ILE A 175 18.60 21.95 -12.19
CA ILE A 175 18.30 22.31 -13.56
C ILE A 175 19.02 21.33 -14.51
N ILE A 176 20.24 20.90 -14.16
CA ILE A 176 20.98 19.90 -14.91
C ILE A 176 21.12 18.63 -14.05
N PRO A 177 20.48 17.51 -14.44
CA PRO A 177 20.69 16.24 -13.76
C PRO A 177 22.15 15.80 -13.80
N GLY A 178 22.69 15.35 -12.66
CA GLY A 178 24.06 14.87 -12.56
C GLY A 178 25.09 15.93 -12.18
N ILE A 179 24.76 17.21 -12.15
CA ILE A 179 25.60 18.27 -11.60
C ILE A 179 25.15 18.59 -10.18
N ALA A 180 26.12 18.75 -9.27
CA ALA A 180 25.81 19.09 -7.87
C ALA A 180 25.01 20.40 -7.81
N ARG A 181 24.00 20.44 -6.94
CA ARG A 181 23.06 21.57 -6.79
C ARG A 181 23.79 22.88 -6.43
N ASP A 182 24.83 22.77 -5.63
CA ASP A 182 25.65 23.91 -5.21
C ASP A 182 26.47 24.51 -6.35
N ASP A 183 26.60 23.79 -7.48
CA ASP A 183 27.30 24.28 -8.67
C ASP A 183 26.36 24.99 -9.66
N GLN A 184 25.06 25.04 -9.39
CA GLN A 184 24.04 25.66 -10.24
C GLN A 184 23.51 26.94 -9.57
N ILE A 185 23.62 28.08 -10.24
CA ILE A 185 23.19 29.37 -9.71
C ILE A 185 22.21 30.03 -10.71
N ILE A 186 20.99 30.26 -10.29
CA ILE A 186 20.00 30.99 -11.09
C ILE A 186 20.11 32.48 -10.73
N VAL A 187 20.26 33.34 -11.74
CA VAL A 187 20.33 34.79 -11.59
C VAL A 187 19.46 35.46 -12.64
N ASN A 188 18.86 36.59 -12.32
CA ASN A 188 18.10 37.37 -13.30
C ASN A 188 19.01 38.07 -14.29
N GLU A 189 20.19 38.51 -13.82
CA GLU A 189 21.24 39.15 -14.62
C GLU A 189 22.61 38.66 -14.13
N LEU A 190 23.58 38.56 -15.06
CA LEU A 190 24.92 38.15 -14.70
C LEU A 190 25.57 39.16 -13.77
N PRO A 191 26.14 38.74 -12.64
CA PRO A 191 26.94 39.63 -11.79
C PRO A 191 28.22 40.06 -12.52
N SER A 192 28.91 41.10 -12.01
CA SER A 192 30.14 41.62 -12.58
C SER A 192 31.31 40.59 -12.61
N SER A 193 31.23 39.57 -11.75
CA SER A 193 32.18 38.45 -11.72
C SER A 193 31.46 37.20 -11.22
N GLY A 194 31.94 36.00 -11.58
CA GLY A 194 31.38 34.74 -11.18
C GLY A 194 32.34 33.86 -10.39
N ASN A 195 31.83 32.83 -9.76
CA ASN A 195 32.64 31.82 -9.08
C ASN A 195 33.11 30.77 -10.09
N PRO A 196 34.43 30.49 -10.16
CA PRO A 196 34.96 29.46 -11.04
C PRO A 196 34.32 28.07 -10.75
N GLY A 197 33.99 27.33 -11.82
CA GLY A 197 33.39 26.00 -11.70
C GLY A 197 31.89 25.97 -11.41
N LYS A 198 31.25 27.13 -11.31
CA LYS A 198 29.80 27.26 -11.18
C LYS A 198 29.15 27.54 -12.52
N PHE A 199 27.92 26.99 -12.70
CA PHE A 199 27.07 27.25 -13.87
C PHE A 199 26.02 28.29 -13.48
N TYR A 200 25.90 29.33 -14.30
CA TYR A 200 24.94 30.42 -14.09
C TYR A 200 23.84 30.35 -15.15
N PHE A 201 22.59 30.43 -14.71
CA PHE A 201 21.43 30.34 -15.54
C PHE A 201 20.66 31.65 -15.50
N VAL A 202 20.55 32.29 -16.68
CA VAL A 202 19.79 33.53 -16.86
C VAL A 202 18.50 33.22 -17.61
N PRO A 203 17.31 33.49 -17.04
CA PRO A 203 16.05 33.25 -17.73
C PRO A 203 15.93 34.05 -19.02
N VAL A 204 15.43 33.42 -20.08
CA VAL A 204 15.12 34.10 -21.34
C VAL A 204 13.76 34.79 -21.19
N ALA A 205 13.72 36.10 -21.39
CA ALA A 205 12.51 36.91 -21.22
C ALA A 205 11.36 36.42 -22.12
N GLY A 206 10.19 36.19 -21.52
CA GLY A 206 9.00 35.72 -22.19
C GLY A 206 8.94 34.23 -22.52
N GLU A 207 9.98 33.43 -22.15
CA GLU A 207 10.03 32.01 -22.39
C GLU A 207 10.04 31.23 -21.06
N TYR A 208 9.12 30.27 -20.94
CA TYR A 208 9.04 29.45 -19.74
C TYR A 208 10.10 28.35 -19.75
N CYS A 209 10.79 28.14 -18.60
CA CYS A 209 11.82 27.09 -18.43
C CYS A 209 12.98 27.15 -19.44
N LYS A 210 13.22 28.29 -20.05
CA LYS A 210 14.31 28.50 -20.97
C LYS A 210 15.35 29.43 -20.35
N PHE A 211 16.61 29.00 -20.36
CA PHE A 211 17.71 29.71 -19.74
C PHE A 211 18.88 29.81 -20.71
N THR A 212 19.60 30.92 -20.64
CA THR A 212 20.94 31.02 -21.20
C THR A 212 21.94 30.63 -20.13
N GLU A 213 22.80 29.69 -20.44
CA GLU A 213 23.80 29.11 -19.52
C GLU A 213 25.16 29.78 -19.69
N TYR A 214 25.79 30.14 -18.57
CA TYR A 214 27.07 30.81 -18.52
C TYR A 214 28.02 30.17 -17.52
N VAL A 215 29.33 30.27 -17.81
CA VAL A 215 30.42 29.96 -16.86
C VAL A 215 31.38 31.14 -16.76
N TRP A 216 31.96 31.34 -15.56
CA TRP A 216 32.96 32.35 -15.34
C TRP A 216 34.38 31.85 -15.67
N LEU A 217 35.05 32.52 -16.59
CA LEU A 217 36.44 32.22 -16.94
C LEU A 217 37.38 33.17 -16.15
N SER A 218 37.94 32.69 -15.05
CA SER A 218 38.79 33.50 -14.15
C SER A 218 40.03 34.06 -14.88
N ILE A 219 40.65 33.28 -15.82
CA ILE A 219 41.84 33.69 -16.59
C ILE A 219 41.51 34.84 -17.54
N ALA A 220 40.30 34.82 -18.14
CA ALA A 220 39.89 35.86 -19.09
C ALA A 220 39.12 37.00 -18.37
N ASN A 221 38.83 36.85 -17.10
CA ASN A 221 37.95 37.74 -16.30
C ASN A 221 36.66 38.11 -17.07
N ALA A 222 36.01 37.09 -17.65
CA ALA A 222 34.89 37.26 -18.54
C ALA A 222 33.89 36.11 -18.43
N TRP A 223 32.62 36.39 -18.75
CA TRP A 223 31.60 35.38 -18.90
C TRP A 223 31.72 34.67 -20.25
N LYS A 224 31.58 33.35 -20.21
CA LYS A 224 31.45 32.50 -21.41
C LYS A 224 30.04 31.95 -21.47
N GLU A 225 29.32 32.31 -22.50
CA GLU A 225 28.05 31.69 -22.84
C GLU A 225 28.27 30.26 -23.35
N LEU A 226 27.50 29.33 -22.82
CA LEU A 226 27.52 27.91 -23.22
C LEU A 226 26.38 27.58 -24.19
N GLY A 227 25.29 28.34 -24.13
CA GLY A 227 24.16 28.19 -25.05
C GLY A 227 22.83 28.45 -24.35
N VAL A 228 21.75 28.33 -25.14
CA VAL A 228 20.38 28.45 -24.65
C VAL A 228 19.76 27.07 -24.59
N HIS A 229 19.27 26.70 -23.44
CA HIS A 229 18.68 25.39 -23.20
C HIS A 229 17.26 25.49 -22.66
N ILE A 230 16.39 24.57 -23.06
CA ILE A 230 15.08 24.39 -22.48
C ILE A 230 15.19 23.27 -21.45
N TYR A 231 15.01 23.60 -20.20
CA TYR A 231 14.99 22.61 -19.13
C TYR A 231 13.53 22.32 -18.81
N TYR A 232 13.07 21.14 -19.15
CA TYR A 232 11.79 20.66 -18.67
C TYR A 232 11.93 20.44 -17.16
N LEU A 233 11.48 21.41 -16.38
CA LEU A 233 11.13 21.10 -14.99
C LEU A 233 10.12 19.97 -15.08
N PRO A 234 10.28 18.88 -14.32
CA PRO A 234 9.22 17.89 -14.25
C PRO A 234 7.95 18.65 -13.94
N THR A 235 6.99 18.61 -14.85
CA THR A 235 5.68 19.18 -14.64
C THR A 235 5.15 18.49 -13.40
N ILE A 236 4.99 19.25 -12.32
CA ILE A 236 4.23 18.77 -11.17
C ILE A 236 2.79 18.72 -11.67
N GLU A 237 2.38 17.55 -12.15
CA GLU A 237 0.98 17.33 -12.44
C GLU A 237 0.24 17.34 -11.10
N MET A 238 -0.44 18.45 -10.84
CA MET A 238 -1.21 18.71 -9.62
C MET A 238 -2.46 17.81 -9.51
N GLY A 239 -2.54 16.76 -10.32
CA GLY A 239 -3.65 15.83 -10.39
C GLY A 239 -4.68 16.23 -11.47
N SER A 240 -5.50 15.28 -11.87
CA SER A 240 -6.65 15.50 -12.76
C SER A 240 -7.93 15.59 -11.94
N ILE A 241 -8.79 16.56 -12.25
CA ILE A 241 -10.14 16.62 -11.67
C ILE A 241 -10.99 15.61 -12.43
N GLU A 242 -11.46 14.56 -11.76
CA GLU A 242 -12.38 13.61 -12.32
C GLU A 242 -13.79 13.84 -11.79
N ASN A 243 -14.66 14.41 -12.64
CA ASN A 243 -16.06 14.70 -12.32
C ASN A 243 -17.00 13.50 -12.55
N LEU A 244 -16.45 12.28 -12.60
CA LEU A 244 -17.25 11.09 -12.82
C LEU A 244 -17.89 10.63 -11.52
N LYS A 245 -19.20 10.45 -11.52
CA LYS A 245 -19.98 9.91 -10.39
C LYS A 245 -19.96 8.39 -10.31
N GLU A 246 -19.38 7.73 -11.29
CA GLU A 246 -19.33 6.28 -11.42
C GLU A 246 -17.93 5.83 -11.81
N ARG A 247 -17.45 4.74 -11.22
CA ARG A 247 -16.19 4.10 -11.55
C ARG A 247 -16.31 2.59 -11.51
N THR A 248 -15.68 1.96 -12.50
CA THR A 248 -15.54 0.51 -12.56
C THR A 248 -14.19 0.12 -11.99
N ILE A 249 -14.22 -0.81 -11.06
CA ILE A 249 -13.03 -1.48 -10.50
C ILE A 249 -13.03 -2.90 -11.06
N TRP A 250 -12.07 -3.21 -11.92
CA TRP A 250 -11.80 -4.58 -12.33
C TRP A 250 -11.07 -5.31 -11.22
N TYR A 251 -11.63 -6.42 -10.76
CA TYR A 251 -11.04 -7.26 -9.73
C TYR A 251 -10.77 -8.66 -10.26
N ASP A 252 -9.53 -9.12 -10.17
CA ASP A 252 -9.05 -10.40 -10.72
C ASP A 252 -8.62 -11.41 -9.64
N GLY A 253 -8.94 -11.14 -8.37
CA GLY A 253 -8.65 -12.04 -7.26
C GLY A 253 -9.36 -13.39 -7.37
N ASP A 254 -8.82 -14.37 -6.65
CA ASP A 254 -9.38 -15.72 -6.60
C ASP A 254 -10.64 -15.77 -5.70
N THR A 255 -10.71 -14.87 -4.71
CA THR A 255 -11.81 -14.75 -3.76
C THR A 255 -12.25 -13.32 -3.59
N GLU A 256 -13.47 -13.12 -3.11
CA GLU A 256 -13.99 -11.79 -2.77
C GLU A 256 -13.16 -11.12 -1.67
N THR A 257 -12.97 -9.81 -1.77
CA THR A 257 -12.20 -9.02 -0.80
C THR A 257 -12.96 -7.78 -0.35
N GLY A 258 -12.75 -7.39 0.91
CA GLY A 258 -13.23 -6.10 1.42
C GLY A 258 -12.41 -4.93 0.89
N ILE A 259 -12.98 -3.74 0.99
CA ILE A 259 -12.39 -2.48 0.53
C ILE A 259 -12.33 -1.44 1.65
N ILE A 260 -11.48 -0.43 1.46
CA ILE A 260 -11.51 0.78 2.27
C ILE A 260 -12.01 1.91 1.37
N ILE A 261 -13.11 2.55 1.78
CA ILE A 261 -13.66 3.72 1.11
C ILE A 261 -13.31 4.94 1.96
N LYS A 262 -12.61 5.90 1.37
CA LYS A 262 -12.36 7.21 1.96
C LYS A 262 -13.23 8.24 1.27
N ILE A 263 -13.95 9.03 2.03
CA ILE A 263 -14.82 10.10 1.55
C ILE A 263 -14.30 11.41 2.15
N HIS A 264 -13.86 12.32 1.30
CA HIS A 264 -13.48 13.67 1.71
C HIS A 264 -14.60 14.65 1.36
N ALA A 265 -15.02 15.47 2.32
CA ALA A 265 -16.04 16.47 2.13
C ALA A 265 -15.43 17.86 1.94
N ILE A 266 -15.62 18.46 0.75
CA ILE A 266 -15.18 19.84 0.49
C ILE A 266 -16.20 20.88 0.98
N ALA A 267 -17.44 20.46 1.20
CA ALA A 267 -18.52 21.23 1.82
C ALA A 267 -19.56 20.27 2.41
N SER A 268 -20.66 20.80 2.95
CA SER A 268 -21.73 20.01 3.56
C SER A 268 -22.40 19.06 2.55
N ALA A 269 -22.77 17.87 3.05
CA ALA A 269 -23.52 16.87 2.29
C ALA A 269 -24.47 16.11 3.25
N GLU A 270 -25.56 15.56 2.70
CA GLU A 270 -26.60 14.89 3.49
C GLU A 270 -27.03 13.57 2.85
N HIS A 271 -27.30 12.56 3.68
CA HIS A 271 -27.83 11.24 3.32
C HIS A 271 -27.10 10.59 2.15
N ILE A 272 -25.88 10.16 2.42
CA ILE A 272 -25.02 9.54 1.40
C ILE A 272 -25.43 8.08 1.20
N THR A 273 -25.69 7.66 -0.02
CA THR A 273 -25.85 6.26 -0.38
C THR A 273 -24.83 5.89 -1.44
N ILE A 274 -24.03 4.90 -1.14
CA ILE A 274 -23.04 4.32 -2.06
C ILE A 274 -23.63 3.03 -2.62
N TYR A 275 -23.41 2.77 -3.90
CA TYR A 275 -23.88 1.56 -4.57
C TYR A 275 -22.70 0.85 -5.21
N ASN A 276 -22.68 -0.48 -5.15
CA ASN A 276 -22.01 -1.34 -6.10
C ASN A 276 -23.09 -1.89 -7.04
N THR A 277 -23.22 -1.33 -8.23
CA THR A 277 -24.30 -1.70 -9.16
C THR A 277 -24.06 -3.07 -9.78
N GLY A 278 -22.79 -3.53 -9.83
CA GLY A 278 -22.42 -4.88 -10.30
C GLY A 278 -23.00 -5.97 -9.40
N THR A 279 -22.85 -5.83 -8.08
CA THR A 279 -23.38 -6.80 -7.08
C THR A 279 -24.76 -6.44 -6.57
N ARG A 280 -25.32 -5.26 -6.92
CA ARG A 280 -26.61 -4.71 -6.44
C ARG A 280 -26.64 -4.45 -4.94
N GLU A 281 -25.49 -4.21 -4.34
CA GLU A 281 -25.31 -3.85 -2.95
C GLU A 281 -25.43 -2.34 -2.75
N LYS A 282 -25.84 -1.90 -1.57
CA LYS A 282 -25.89 -0.50 -1.18
C LYS A 282 -25.48 -0.28 0.26
N MET A 283 -24.80 0.85 0.49
CA MET A 283 -24.48 1.32 1.83
C MET A 283 -25.08 2.70 2.06
N ILE A 284 -25.94 2.81 3.05
CA ILE A 284 -26.66 4.04 3.38
C ILE A 284 -26.05 4.63 4.65
N LEU A 285 -25.64 5.90 4.57
CA LEU A 285 -25.11 6.68 5.68
C LEU A 285 -26.10 7.80 6.03
N ASP A 286 -26.74 7.66 7.19
CA ASP A 286 -27.69 8.62 7.73
C ASP A 286 -26.95 9.74 8.47
N THR A 287 -26.76 10.86 7.80
CA THR A 287 -25.99 11.99 8.35
C THR A 287 -26.71 12.78 9.43
N ASP A 288 -28.04 12.59 9.62
CA ASP A 288 -28.77 13.21 10.73
C ASP A 288 -28.29 12.66 12.07
N LYS A 289 -27.96 11.37 12.11
CA LYS A 289 -27.38 10.74 13.31
C LYS A 289 -25.99 11.28 13.64
N LEU A 290 -25.26 11.79 12.63
CA LEU A 290 -23.94 12.34 12.82
C LEU A 290 -23.97 13.61 13.68
N SER A 291 -24.95 14.47 13.48
CA SER A 291 -25.13 15.69 14.28
C SER A 291 -25.31 15.40 15.77
N THR A 292 -25.97 14.30 16.11
CA THR A 292 -26.15 13.85 17.49
C THR A 292 -24.83 13.39 18.12
N LEU A 293 -23.93 12.80 17.32
CA LEU A 293 -22.65 12.25 17.80
C LEU A 293 -21.54 13.30 17.86
N THR A 294 -21.54 14.26 16.94
CA THR A 294 -20.42 15.18 16.72
C THR A 294 -20.80 16.66 16.80
N GLY A 295 -22.10 16.97 17.05
CA GLY A 295 -22.64 18.33 17.16
C GLY A 295 -23.00 18.98 15.83
N SER A 296 -22.67 18.37 14.69
CA SER A 296 -23.02 18.85 13.33
C SER A 296 -23.10 17.71 12.32
N GLY A 297 -23.76 17.92 11.19
CA GLY A 297 -23.69 17.04 10.04
C GLY A 297 -22.32 17.03 9.40
N ILE A 298 -22.21 16.61 8.15
CA ILE A 298 -20.96 16.66 7.37
C ILE A 298 -20.60 18.12 7.09
N VAL A 299 -19.35 18.50 7.35
CA VAL A 299 -18.79 19.82 7.11
C VAL A 299 -17.53 19.74 6.25
N ALA A 300 -17.10 20.88 5.72
CA ALA A 300 -15.87 20.97 4.93
C ALA A 300 -14.66 20.48 5.73
N GLY A 301 -13.80 19.66 5.11
CA GLY A 301 -12.61 19.09 5.73
C GLY A 301 -12.84 17.76 6.46
N ASP A 302 -14.09 17.27 6.53
CA ASP A 302 -14.37 15.95 7.08
C ASP A 302 -13.80 14.84 6.21
N GLU A 303 -13.19 13.85 6.85
CA GLU A 303 -12.76 12.62 6.20
C GLU A 303 -13.46 11.41 6.84
N ILE A 304 -14.30 10.73 6.07
CA ILE A 304 -14.96 9.50 6.49
C ILE A 304 -14.20 8.32 5.92
N THR A 305 -13.78 7.40 6.76
CA THR A 305 -13.15 6.14 6.36
C THR A 305 -14.05 4.97 6.71
N ILE A 306 -14.39 4.18 5.71
CA ILE A 306 -15.20 2.98 5.82
C ILE A 306 -14.33 1.78 5.47
N SER A 307 -14.16 0.84 6.39
CA SER A 307 -13.52 -0.45 6.12
C SER A 307 -14.57 -1.54 6.05
N THR A 308 -14.60 -2.28 4.96
CA THR A 308 -15.46 -3.44 4.78
C THR A 308 -14.68 -4.76 4.90
N ILE A 309 -13.39 -4.66 5.23
CA ILE A 309 -12.48 -5.81 5.38
C ILE A 309 -13.01 -6.75 6.46
N LYS A 310 -13.06 -8.04 6.15
CA LYS A 310 -13.51 -9.06 7.08
C LYS A 310 -12.65 -9.07 8.35
N GLY A 311 -13.28 -8.95 9.51
CA GLY A 311 -12.59 -8.88 10.81
C GLY A 311 -12.14 -7.48 11.21
N ASP A 312 -12.19 -6.49 10.30
CA ASP A 312 -11.79 -5.10 10.55
C ASP A 312 -12.81 -4.11 9.95
N LYS A 313 -14.10 -4.33 10.25
CA LYS A 313 -15.21 -3.48 9.79
C LYS A 313 -15.40 -2.28 10.70
N TYR A 314 -15.30 -1.07 10.16
CA TYR A 314 -15.54 0.18 10.90
C TYR A 314 -16.01 1.31 9.98
N ILE A 315 -16.60 2.33 10.58
CA ILE A 315 -16.85 3.63 9.96
C ILE A 315 -16.34 4.70 10.93
N LYS A 316 -15.37 5.48 10.49
CA LYS A 316 -14.70 6.51 11.28
C LYS A 316 -14.78 7.85 10.57
N LEU A 317 -14.92 8.92 11.34
CA LEU A 317 -14.80 10.30 10.90
C LEU A 317 -13.58 10.92 11.54
N LEU A 318 -12.73 11.51 10.71
CA LEU A 318 -11.67 12.42 11.14
C LEU A 318 -12.14 13.86 10.89
N ARG A 319 -12.26 14.65 11.95
CA ARG A 319 -12.64 16.07 11.93
C ARG A 319 -11.70 16.86 12.82
N GLU A 320 -11.04 17.87 12.27
CA GLU A 320 -10.11 18.74 13.03
C GLU A 320 -9.06 17.96 13.84
N GLY A 321 -8.52 16.88 13.25
CA GLY A 321 -7.53 16.01 13.90
C GLY A 321 -8.09 15.05 14.95
N LYS A 322 -9.41 15.04 15.21
CA LYS A 322 -10.06 14.15 16.15
C LYS A 322 -10.82 13.04 15.43
N GLU A 323 -10.59 11.81 15.85
CA GLU A 323 -11.26 10.62 15.30
C GLU A 323 -12.52 10.28 16.11
N TYR A 324 -13.63 10.01 15.39
CA TYR A 324 -14.90 9.58 15.95
C TYR A 324 -15.31 8.24 15.32
N ASN A 325 -15.73 7.29 16.12
CA ASN A 325 -16.40 6.10 15.62
C ASN A 325 -17.86 6.47 15.31
N ILE A 326 -18.22 6.41 14.04
CA ILE A 326 -19.55 6.80 13.55
C ILE A 326 -20.32 5.62 12.94
N LEU A 327 -20.00 4.39 13.32
CA LEU A 327 -20.66 3.18 12.81
C LEU A 327 -22.19 3.26 12.91
N ASN A 328 -22.71 3.97 13.90
CA ASN A 328 -24.16 4.13 14.14
C ASN A 328 -24.90 4.93 13.06
N ILE A 329 -24.20 5.65 12.18
CA ILE A 329 -24.83 6.36 11.06
C ILE A 329 -25.20 5.41 9.90
N MET A 330 -24.64 4.21 9.88
CA MET A 330 -24.96 3.21 8.88
C MET A 330 -26.38 2.68 9.11
N ASP A 331 -27.17 2.61 8.04
CA ASP A 331 -28.50 2.02 8.10
C ASP A 331 -28.43 0.50 8.33
N LYS A 332 -29.41 -0.05 8.99
CA LYS A 332 -29.49 -1.49 9.30
C LYS A 332 -29.63 -2.37 8.06
N ASN A 333 -30.16 -1.82 6.97
CA ASN A 333 -30.33 -2.50 5.69
C ASN A 333 -29.17 -2.21 4.72
N ALA A 334 -28.06 -1.67 5.19
CA ALA A 334 -26.89 -1.39 4.40
C ALA A 334 -26.00 -2.65 4.28
N ASP A 335 -25.42 -2.83 3.11
CA ASP A 335 -24.53 -3.93 2.83
C ASP A 335 -23.07 -3.54 3.10
N TRP A 336 -22.26 -4.53 3.47
CA TRP A 336 -20.82 -4.39 3.57
C TRP A 336 -20.18 -4.88 2.26
N PHE A 337 -19.80 -3.96 1.40
CA PHE A 337 -19.27 -4.28 0.08
C PHE A 337 -18.12 -5.29 0.08
N GLN A 338 -18.19 -6.21 -0.86
CA GLN A 338 -17.07 -7.07 -1.24
C GLN A 338 -16.82 -6.91 -2.74
N LEU A 339 -15.57 -6.84 -3.15
CA LEU A 339 -15.25 -6.92 -4.57
C LEU A 339 -15.39 -8.36 -5.02
N ALA A 340 -16.30 -8.59 -5.95
CA ALA A 340 -16.42 -9.86 -6.65
C ALA A 340 -15.54 -9.86 -7.90
N LYS A 341 -15.16 -11.04 -8.38
CA LYS A 341 -14.36 -11.19 -9.60
C LYS A 341 -15.05 -10.56 -10.80
N GLY A 342 -14.31 -9.74 -11.55
CA GLY A 342 -14.80 -9.00 -12.70
C GLY A 342 -15.08 -7.53 -12.37
N ASP A 343 -16.07 -6.96 -13.03
CA ASP A 343 -16.41 -5.54 -12.91
C ASP A 343 -17.25 -5.24 -11.66
N ASN A 344 -16.74 -4.35 -10.83
CA ASN A 344 -17.44 -3.78 -9.69
C ASN A 344 -17.65 -2.29 -9.96
N ILE A 345 -18.90 -1.89 -10.15
CA ILE A 345 -19.24 -0.54 -10.58
C ILE A 345 -19.76 0.25 -9.39
N PHE A 346 -18.95 1.18 -8.89
CA PHE A 346 -19.30 2.03 -7.76
C PHE A 346 -19.87 3.36 -8.24
N THR A 347 -20.98 3.76 -7.61
CA THR A 347 -21.60 5.08 -7.78
C THR A 347 -22.16 5.53 -6.43
N TYR A 348 -22.54 6.81 -6.33
CA TYR A 348 -23.15 7.34 -5.12
C TYR A 348 -24.19 8.39 -5.42
N VAL A 349 -25.07 8.59 -4.47
CA VAL A 349 -26.04 9.69 -4.41
C VAL A 349 -26.00 10.33 -3.03
N ALA A 350 -26.34 11.61 -2.96
CA ALA A 350 -26.62 12.30 -1.71
C ALA A 350 -27.86 13.17 -1.93
N THR A 351 -28.68 13.34 -0.91
CA THR A 351 -29.89 14.18 -1.02
C THR A 351 -29.53 15.65 -1.16
N TYR A 352 -28.38 16.05 -0.57
CA TYR A 352 -27.80 17.38 -0.73
C TYR A 352 -26.28 17.26 -0.81
N GLY A 353 -25.65 18.14 -1.60
CA GLY A 353 -24.20 18.29 -1.64
C GLY A 353 -23.43 17.12 -2.28
N ALA A 354 -24.04 16.35 -3.19
CA ALA A 354 -23.36 15.23 -3.85
C ALA A 354 -22.06 15.66 -4.58
N ALA A 355 -22.00 16.87 -5.13
CA ALA A 355 -20.80 17.40 -5.78
C ALA A 355 -19.70 17.79 -4.78
N ASN A 356 -20.02 17.87 -3.49
CA ASN A 356 -19.10 18.23 -2.43
C ASN A 356 -18.30 17.03 -1.86
N LEU A 357 -18.54 15.83 -2.38
CA LEU A 357 -17.95 14.61 -1.90
C LEU A 357 -16.94 14.06 -2.89
N GLN A 358 -15.77 13.71 -2.40
CA GLN A 358 -14.70 13.07 -3.15
C GLN A 358 -14.48 11.67 -2.60
N PHE A 359 -14.39 10.68 -3.48
CA PHE A 359 -14.28 9.28 -3.09
C PHE A 359 -12.95 8.68 -3.53
N ARG A 360 -12.37 7.89 -2.64
CA ARG A 360 -11.21 7.06 -2.92
C ARG A 360 -11.48 5.66 -2.39
N ILE A 361 -11.41 4.66 -3.28
CA ILE A 361 -11.53 3.26 -2.92
C ILE A 361 -10.15 2.61 -2.98
N LEU A 362 -9.76 1.96 -1.90
CA LEU A 362 -8.53 1.20 -1.80
C LEU A 362 -8.88 -0.28 -1.67
N ASN A 363 -8.24 -1.10 -2.49
CA ASN A 363 -8.39 -2.54 -2.43
C ASN A 363 -7.07 -3.26 -2.64
N LYS A 364 -6.99 -4.47 -2.08
CA LYS A 364 -5.94 -5.44 -2.37
C LYS A 364 -6.54 -6.61 -3.10
N VAL A 365 -5.74 -7.27 -3.92
CA VAL A 365 -6.16 -8.50 -4.59
C VAL A 365 -5.89 -9.68 -3.66
N ALA A 366 -6.90 -10.52 -3.44
CA ALA A 366 -6.82 -11.72 -2.60
C ALA A 366 -6.61 -12.97 -3.47
N PHE A 367 -5.59 -13.75 -3.11
CA PHE A 367 -5.22 -14.98 -3.81
C PHE A 367 -5.28 -16.18 -2.87
N GLU A 368 -5.73 -17.32 -3.40
CA GLU A 368 -5.76 -18.57 -2.63
C GLU A 368 -4.38 -19.21 -2.51
N GLY A 369 -3.46 -18.87 -3.39
CA GLY A 369 -2.10 -19.41 -3.43
C GLY A 369 -1.08 -18.45 -4.05
N VAL A 370 0.19 -18.85 -3.96
CA VAL A 370 1.35 -18.11 -4.49
C VAL A 370 1.66 -18.52 -5.93
#